data_9ef8be88d90421e67e9e30f958a7eae3
#
_entry.id   9ef8be88d90421e67e9e30f958a7eae3
#
_cell.length_a   1.000
_cell.length_b   1.000
_cell.length_c   1.000
_cell.angle_alpha   90.00
_cell.angle_beta   90.00
_cell.angle_gamma   90.00
#
_symmetry.space_group_name_H-M   'P 1'
#
loop_
_entity.id
_entity.type
_entity.pdbx_description
1 polymer ?
#
loop_
_entity_poly.entity_id
_entity_poly.type
_entity_poly.pdbx_seq_one_letter_code
_entity_poly.pdbx_strand_id
1 'polypeptide(L)'
;EWSDGFPGWHLECSVMSSKYLGEKFDIHGGGMDLLFPHHECEIAQTVAARGEPSVKYWMHNNMITINGQKMGRSLNNFITLEELFSGNSKLLKKAYSPMTIRFFMLQAHYRSTLDFSNAALLAAEKGLKRLMEALEVLKKLQPSNDSTLDIHDIIEDSWKAMSDDLNSPVAIARLFDAV
;
A
#
# COMPACT_ATOMS: atom_id res chain seq x y z
N GLU A 1 27.29 -25.55 -22.53
CA GLU A 1 28.38 -24.64 -22.17
C GLU A 1 27.78 -23.28 -21.83
N TRP A 2 28.29 -22.65 -20.77
CA TRP A 2 27.86 -21.34 -20.33
C TRP A 2 28.65 -20.29 -21.10
N SER A 3 27.97 -19.30 -21.67
CA SER A 3 28.58 -18.13 -22.31
C SER A 3 28.52 -16.90 -21.38
N ASP A 4 29.16 -15.81 -21.81
CA ASP A 4 29.07 -14.52 -21.11
C ASP A 4 27.58 -14.11 -20.96
N GLY A 5 27.27 -13.61 -19.81
CA GLY A 5 25.92 -13.19 -19.46
C GLY A 5 25.89 -11.87 -18.67
N PHE A 6 24.71 -11.33 -18.46
CA PHE A 6 24.52 -10.16 -17.58
C PHE A 6 24.30 -10.60 -16.14
N PRO A 7 24.88 -9.86 -15.15
CA PRO A 7 24.49 -10.01 -13.76
C PRO A 7 22.98 -9.80 -13.62
N GLY A 8 22.32 -10.69 -12.89
CA GLY A 8 20.87 -10.50 -12.63
C GLY A 8 20.64 -9.28 -11.73
N TRP A 9 19.54 -8.56 -11.96
CA TRP A 9 19.14 -7.40 -11.16
C TRP A 9 19.09 -7.67 -9.65
N HIS A 10 18.71 -8.88 -9.23
CA HIS A 10 18.72 -9.32 -7.84
C HIS A 10 20.11 -9.21 -7.15
N LEU A 11 21.20 -9.32 -7.90
CA LEU A 11 22.55 -9.13 -7.37
C LEU A 11 22.78 -7.69 -6.89
N GLU A 12 22.27 -6.70 -7.63
CA GLU A 12 22.35 -5.30 -7.26
C GLU A 12 21.62 -5.03 -5.93
N CYS A 13 20.40 -5.57 -5.79
CA CYS A 13 19.61 -5.45 -4.57
C CYS A 13 20.28 -6.13 -3.38
N SER A 14 20.81 -7.33 -3.55
CA SER A 14 21.56 -8.05 -2.49
C SER A 14 22.78 -7.26 -2.01
N VAL A 15 23.53 -6.66 -2.93
CA VAL A 15 24.74 -5.87 -2.60
C VAL A 15 24.37 -4.53 -1.96
N MET A 16 23.40 -3.80 -2.53
CA MET A 16 23.00 -2.48 -2.02
C MET A 16 22.37 -2.58 -0.64
N SER A 17 21.45 -3.52 -0.42
CA SER A 17 20.84 -3.75 0.88
C SER A 17 21.89 -4.06 1.95
N SER A 18 22.79 -4.97 1.66
CA SER A 18 23.88 -5.31 2.58
C SER A 18 24.80 -4.13 2.90
N LYS A 19 25.10 -3.31 1.89
CA LYS A 19 26.00 -2.16 2.03
C LYS A 19 25.38 -1.04 2.86
N TYR A 20 24.10 -0.74 2.68
CA TYR A 20 23.47 0.44 3.26
C TYR A 20 22.61 0.13 4.50
N LEU A 21 22.03 -1.07 4.59
CA LEU A 21 21.18 -1.47 5.70
C LEU A 21 21.85 -2.45 6.66
N GLY A 22 23.00 -3.00 6.25
CA GLY A 22 23.72 -4.01 7.02
C GLY A 22 23.39 -5.43 6.58
N GLU A 23 24.01 -6.40 7.24
CA GLU A 23 23.85 -7.81 6.89
C GLU A 23 22.47 -8.37 7.19
N LYS A 24 21.82 -7.81 8.19
CA LYS A 24 20.42 -8.13 8.58
C LYS A 24 19.62 -6.87 8.70
N PHE A 25 18.44 -6.87 8.11
CA PHE A 25 17.49 -5.78 8.20
C PHE A 25 16.05 -6.31 8.32
N ASP A 26 15.15 -5.45 8.78
CA ASP A 26 13.84 -5.92 9.21
C ASP A 26 12.89 -6.20 8.05
N ILE A 27 12.75 -5.27 7.11
CA ILE A 27 11.71 -5.33 6.08
C ILE A 27 12.31 -5.13 4.69
N HIS A 28 11.98 -6.03 3.77
CA HIS A 28 12.20 -5.88 2.34
C HIS A 28 10.86 -5.98 1.61
N GLY A 29 10.56 -4.99 0.78
CA GLY A 29 9.28 -4.91 0.07
C GLY A 29 9.45 -4.85 -1.44
N GLY A 30 8.42 -5.35 -2.14
CA GLY A 30 8.34 -5.27 -3.59
C GLY A 30 6.96 -5.63 -4.12
N GLY A 31 6.79 -5.58 -5.44
CA GLY A 31 5.58 -6.08 -6.07
C GLY A 31 5.53 -7.63 -6.04
N MET A 32 4.33 -8.18 -6.15
CA MET A 32 4.14 -9.63 -6.25
C MET A 32 4.87 -10.26 -7.44
N ASP A 33 5.15 -9.48 -8.47
CA ASP A 33 5.93 -9.88 -9.64
C ASP A 33 7.42 -10.07 -9.34
N LEU A 34 7.92 -9.51 -8.26
CA LEU A 34 9.30 -9.70 -7.80
C LEU A 34 9.47 -10.91 -6.88
N LEU A 35 8.38 -11.49 -6.36
CA LEU A 35 8.45 -12.65 -5.48
C LEU A 35 9.32 -13.75 -6.11
N PHE A 36 9.01 -14.08 -7.36
CA PHE A 36 9.80 -15.04 -8.14
C PHE A 36 10.06 -14.50 -9.56
N PRO A 37 11.31 -14.57 -10.05
CA PRO A 37 12.49 -15.16 -9.40
C PRO A 37 13.33 -14.18 -8.57
N HIS A 38 13.03 -12.87 -8.56
CA HIS A 38 13.94 -11.82 -8.07
C HIS A 38 14.27 -11.99 -6.58
N HIS A 39 13.28 -11.93 -5.70
CA HIS A 39 13.49 -12.04 -4.25
C HIS A 39 13.98 -13.44 -3.82
N GLU A 40 13.53 -14.49 -4.48
CA GLU A 40 14.05 -15.84 -4.24
C GLU A 40 15.55 -15.94 -4.58
N CYS A 41 15.99 -15.25 -5.63
CA CYS A 41 17.42 -15.17 -5.98
C CYS A 41 18.19 -14.34 -4.94
N GLU A 42 17.64 -13.27 -4.40
CA GLU A 42 18.28 -12.51 -3.30
C GLU A 42 18.45 -13.38 -2.05
N ILE A 43 17.43 -14.16 -1.68
CA ILE A 43 17.49 -15.11 -0.56
C ILE A 43 18.59 -16.14 -0.83
N ALA A 44 18.58 -16.77 -2.00
CA ALA A 44 19.56 -17.79 -2.36
C ALA A 44 21.00 -17.25 -2.32
N GLN A 45 21.25 -16.06 -2.87
CA GLN A 45 22.55 -15.39 -2.85
C GLN A 45 23.02 -15.11 -1.43
N THR A 46 22.14 -14.58 -0.59
CA THR A 46 22.48 -14.22 0.78
C THR A 46 22.77 -15.45 1.63
N VAL A 47 21.93 -16.49 1.52
CA VAL A 47 22.14 -17.75 2.23
C VAL A 47 23.42 -18.44 1.76
N ALA A 48 23.70 -18.45 0.44
CA ALA A 48 24.94 -19.02 -0.09
C ALA A 48 26.20 -18.28 0.38
N ALA A 49 26.12 -16.94 0.48
CA ALA A 49 27.26 -16.11 0.87
C ALA A 49 27.51 -16.08 2.38
N ARG A 50 26.48 -16.22 3.22
CA ARG A 50 26.53 -15.97 4.68
C ARG A 50 26.00 -17.08 5.54
N GLY A 51 25.34 -18.09 4.98
CA GLY A 51 24.73 -19.20 5.71
C GLY A 51 23.34 -18.90 6.29
N GLU A 52 22.84 -17.68 6.16
CA GLU A 52 21.54 -17.26 6.72
C GLU A 52 20.89 -16.14 5.88
N PRO A 53 19.54 -16.00 5.94
CA PRO A 53 18.84 -14.92 5.24
C PRO A 53 19.12 -13.57 5.89
N SER A 54 19.15 -12.49 5.06
CA SER A 54 19.34 -11.11 5.52
C SER A 54 18.05 -10.44 6.00
N VAL A 55 16.90 -10.91 5.54
CA VAL A 55 15.62 -10.23 5.69
C VAL A 55 14.77 -10.97 6.69
N LYS A 56 14.20 -10.23 7.64
CA LYS A 56 13.30 -10.77 8.66
C LYS A 56 11.86 -10.92 8.14
N TYR A 57 11.36 -9.90 7.43
CA TYR A 57 10.01 -9.86 6.88
C TYR A 57 10.02 -9.44 5.41
N TRP A 58 9.37 -10.22 4.57
CA TRP A 58 9.12 -9.89 3.18
C TRP A 58 7.70 -9.37 3.01
N MET A 59 7.56 -8.22 2.36
CA MET A 59 6.26 -7.62 2.10
C MET A 59 6.04 -7.48 0.59
N HIS A 60 4.96 -8.08 0.08
CA HIS A 60 4.63 -8.02 -1.34
C HIS A 60 3.28 -7.34 -1.54
N ASN A 61 3.30 -6.18 -2.21
CA ASN A 61 2.08 -5.52 -2.64
C ASN A 61 1.63 -6.05 -4.00
N ASN A 62 0.30 -6.05 -4.22
CA ASN A 62 -0.27 -6.47 -5.49
C ASN A 62 -0.26 -5.33 -6.50
N MET A 63 -0.69 -5.65 -7.73
CA MET A 63 -0.66 -4.75 -8.88
C MET A 63 -1.75 -3.69 -8.81
N ILE A 64 -1.48 -2.57 -9.47
CA ILE A 64 -2.49 -1.55 -9.78
C ILE A 64 -3.08 -1.88 -11.16
N THR A 65 -4.40 -1.83 -11.24
CA THR A 65 -5.15 -1.94 -12.52
C THR A 65 -5.87 -0.63 -12.82
N ILE A 66 -6.21 -0.44 -14.08
CA ILE A 66 -7.04 0.66 -14.56
C ILE A 66 -8.26 0.05 -15.23
N ASN A 67 -9.44 0.21 -14.63
CA ASN A 67 -10.67 -0.42 -15.10
C ASN A 67 -10.51 -1.93 -15.37
N GLY A 68 -9.88 -2.65 -14.44
CA GLY A 68 -9.64 -4.09 -14.48
C GLY A 68 -8.46 -4.54 -15.36
N GLN A 69 -7.78 -3.64 -16.06
CA GLN A 69 -6.59 -3.96 -16.87
C GLN A 69 -5.30 -3.57 -16.14
N LYS A 70 -4.28 -4.41 -16.24
CA LYS A 70 -2.95 -4.08 -15.68
C LYS A 70 -2.49 -2.72 -16.18
N MET A 71 -2.08 -1.85 -15.26
CA MET A 71 -1.50 -0.56 -15.63
C MET A 71 -0.12 -0.76 -16.27
N GLY A 72 0.11 -0.15 -17.44
CA GLY A 72 1.38 -0.26 -18.13
C GLY A 72 1.53 0.75 -19.26
N ARG A 73 2.75 1.24 -19.46
CA ARG A 73 3.04 2.21 -20.53
C ARG A 73 2.73 1.65 -21.91
N SER A 74 3.03 0.38 -22.15
CA SER A 74 2.75 -0.31 -23.42
C SER A 74 1.27 -0.44 -23.73
N LEU A 75 0.40 -0.34 -22.71
CA LEU A 75 -1.05 -0.42 -22.84
C LEU A 75 -1.71 0.96 -22.94
N ASN A 76 -0.91 2.05 -22.94
CA ASN A 76 -1.39 3.44 -22.95
C ASN A 76 -2.43 3.75 -21.86
N ASN A 77 -2.39 3.02 -20.74
CA ASN A 77 -3.26 3.21 -19.57
C ASN A 77 -2.47 3.58 -18.31
N PHE A 78 -1.27 4.10 -18.47
CA PHE A 78 -0.43 4.55 -17.36
C PHE A 78 -0.86 5.94 -16.92
N ILE A 79 -0.98 6.15 -15.59
CA ILE A 79 -1.28 7.44 -14.97
C ILE A 79 -0.15 7.77 -14.00
N THR A 80 0.44 8.96 -14.14
CA THR A 80 1.45 9.48 -13.22
C THR A 80 0.79 10.13 -11.99
N LEU A 81 1.56 10.31 -10.90
CA LEU A 81 1.08 11.08 -9.74
C LEU A 81 0.78 12.54 -10.10
N GLU A 82 1.58 13.15 -10.99
CA GLU A 82 1.34 14.49 -11.49
C GLU A 82 -0.01 14.59 -12.21
N GLU A 83 -0.33 13.63 -13.06
CA GLU A 83 -1.64 13.57 -13.73
C GLU A 83 -2.79 13.35 -12.75
N LEU A 84 -2.61 12.50 -11.73
CA LEU A 84 -3.62 12.30 -10.68
C LEU A 84 -3.93 13.62 -9.94
N PHE A 85 -2.89 14.40 -9.62
CA PHE A 85 -3.03 15.63 -8.84
C PHE A 85 -3.45 16.83 -9.68
N SER A 86 -3.03 16.90 -10.94
CA SER A 86 -3.44 17.96 -11.88
C SER A 86 -4.77 17.68 -12.58
N GLY A 87 -5.17 16.41 -12.69
CA GLY A 87 -6.31 15.97 -13.48
C GLY A 87 -6.06 15.99 -14.99
N ASN A 88 -4.83 16.26 -15.42
CA ASN A 88 -4.47 16.38 -16.83
C ASN A 88 -4.20 15.01 -17.49
N SER A 89 -5.19 14.14 -17.46
CA SER A 89 -5.16 12.83 -18.12
C SER A 89 -6.52 12.49 -18.70
N LYS A 90 -6.52 11.87 -19.87
CA LYS A 90 -7.75 11.38 -20.53
C LYS A 90 -8.45 10.26 -19.74
N LEU A 91 -7.74 9.61 -18.84
CA LEU A 91 -8.24 8.53 -18.01
C LEU A 91 -8.96 9.05 -16.75
N LEU A 92 -8.78 10.32 -16.41
CA LEU A 92 -9.33 10.94 -15.20
C LEU A 92 -10.45 11.92 -15.56
N LYS A 93 -11.49 11.97 -14.74
CA LYS A 93 -12.56 12.96 -14.86
C LYS A 93 -12.22 14.31 -14.24
N LYS A 94 -11.28 14.33 -13.29
CA LYS A 94 -10.84 15.54 -12.58
C LYS A 94 -9.53 15.28 -11.84
N ALA A 95 -8.98 16.34 -11.28
CA ALA A 95 -7.89 16.28 -10.29
C ALA A 95 -8.37 15.68 -8.95
N TYR A 96 -7.47 14.96 -8.28
CA TYR A 96 -7.70 14.42 -6.94
C TYR A 96 -6.61 14.90 -5.98
N SER A 97 -6.98 15.20 -4.74
CA SER A 97 -5.99 15.57 -3.73
C SER A 97 -5.08 14.37 -3.38
N PRO A 98 -3.82 14.61 -3.00
CA PRO A 98 -2.93 13.54 -2.52
C PRO A 98 -3.54 12.71 -1.38
N MET A 99 -4.30 13.36 -0.48
CA MET A 99 -4.98 12.66 0.61
C MET A 99 -6.12 11.76 0.14
N THR A 100 -6.85 12.14 -0.91
CA THR A 100 -7.87 11.28 -1.53
C THR A 100 -7.23 10.03 -2.12
N ILE A 101 -6.11 10.17 -2.83
CA ILE A 101 -5.38 9.03 -3.42
C ILE A 101 -4.83 8.13 -2.32
N ARG A 102 -4.23 8.71 -1.28
CA ARG A 102 -3.75 7.94 -0.13
C ARG A 102 -4.86 7.18 0.56
N PHE A 103 -5.99 7.82 0.82
CA PHE A 103 -7.17 7.19 1.43
C PHE A 103 -7.71 6.07 0.55
N PHE A 104 -7.82 6.29 -0.76
CA PHE A 104 -8.21 5.27 -1.72
C PHE A 104 -7.31 4.03 -1.65
N MET A 105 -5.98 4.21 -1.60
CA MET A 105 -5.04 3.09 -1.47
C MET A 105 -5.23 2.32 -0.16
N LEU A 106 -5.45 3.04 0.95
CA LEU A 106 -5.63 2.42 2.27
C LEU A 106 -6.96 1.68 2.44
N GLN A 107 -7.95 1.93 1.58
CA GLN A 107 -9.21 1.19 1.57
C GLN A 107 -9.09 -0.24 0.99
N ALA A 108 -7.96 -0.58 0.38
CA ALA A 108 -7.64 -1.92 -0.06
C ALA A 108 -6.49 -2.50 0.76
N HIS A 109 -6.52 -3.81 1.02
CA HIS A 109 -5.37 -4.48 1.61
C HIS A 109 -4.20 -4.46 0.62
N TYR A 110 -2.97 -4.19 1.07
CA TYR A 110 -1.82 -4.05 0.18
C TYR A 110 -1.52 -5.29 -0.68
N ARG A 111 -1.94 -6.48 -0.23
CA ARG A 111 -1.86 -7.73 -1.02
C ARG A 111 -2.95 -7.87 -2.07
N SER A 112 -3.98 -7.03 -2.05
CA SER A 112 -5.08 -7.07 -3.00
C SER A 112 -4.78 -6.21 -4.21
N THR A 113 -5.31 -6.61 -5.38
CA THR A 113 -5.26 -5.76 -6.57
C THR A 113 -6.03 -4.46 -6.31
N LEU A 114 -5.41 -3.33 -6.64
CA LEU A 114 -6.02 -2.01 -6.51
C LEU A 114 -6.47 -1.51 -7.88
N ASP A 115 -7.79 -1.41 -8.10
CA ASP A 115 -8.33 -0.96 -9.37
C ASP A 115 -8.62 0.54 -9.36
N PHE A 116 -7.84 1.31 -10.15
CA PHE A 116 -8.06 2.72 -10.38
C PHE A 116 -9.19 2.90 -11.37
N SER A 117 -10.34 3.34 -10.88
CA SER A 117 -11.45 3.80 -11.71
C SER A 117 -11.95 5.14 -11.21
N ASN A 118 -12.55 5.94 -12.10
CA ASN A 118 -13.14 7.22 -11.71
C ASN A 118 -14.25 7.06 -10.67
N ALA A 119 -14.98 5.95 -10.71
CA ALA A 119 -16.03 5.65 -9.73
C ALA A 119 -15.42 5.39 -8.33
N ALA A 120 -14.37 4.58 -8.27
CA ALA A 120 -13.68 4.25 -7.01
C ALA A 120 -13.00 5.48 -6.39
N LEU A 121 -12.33 6.31 -7.21
CA LEU A 121 -11.71 7.54 -6.73
C LEU A 121 -12.74 8.55 -6.20
N LEU A 122 -13.89 8.69 -6.87
CA LEU A 122 -14.98 9.55 -6.38
C LEU A 122 -15.60 9.01 -5.09
N ALA A 123 -15.72 7.69 -4.95
CA ALA A 123 -16.22 7.07 -3.73
C ALA A 123 -15.26 7.31 -2.56
N ALA A 124 -13.95 7.13 -2.79
CA ALA A 124 -12.92 7.41 -1.79
C ALA A 124 -12.91 8.89 -1.35
N GLU A 125 -13.04 9.82 -2.30
CA GLU A 125 -13.13 11.25 -1.97
C GLU A 125 -14.32 11.56 -1.08
N LYS A 126 -15.51 11.01 -1.40
CA LYS A 126 -16.71 11.18 -0.57
C LYS A 126 -16.53 10.56 0.82
N GLY A 127 -15.93 9.37 0.89
CA GLY A 127 -15.67 8.71 2.17
C GLY A 127 -14.71 9.53 3.04
N LEU A 128 -13.60 10.00 2.47
CA LEU A 128 -12.66 10.86 3.19
C LEU A 128 -13.33 12.14 3.68
N LYS A 129 -14.13 12.79 2.82
CA LYS A 129 -14.87 14.01 3.19
C LYS A 129 -15.79 13.75 4.36
N ARG A 130 -16.56 12.65 4.34
CA ARG A 130 -17.45 12.27 5.46
C ARG A 130 -16.69 12.12 6.78
N LEU A 131 -15.53 11.43 6.78
CA LEU A 131 -14.70 11.28 7.97
C LEU A 131 -14.18 12.63 8.48
N MET A 132 -13.74 13.51 7.58
CA MET A 132 -13.25 14.84 7.96
C MET A 132 -14.37 15.73 8.51
N GLU A 133 -15.56 15.68 7.93
CA GLU A 133 -16.75 16.40 8.44
C GLU A 133 -17.16 15.90 9.82
N ALA A 134 -17.14 14.57 10.04
CA ALA A 134 -17.41 13.99 11.35
C ALA A 134 -16.37 14.43 12.40
N LEU A 135 -15.10 14.48 12.04
CA LEU A 135 -14.03 14.99 12.92
C LEU A 135 -14.28 16.46 13.34
N GLU A 136 -14.76 17.30 12.40
CA GLU A 136 -15.11 18.70 12.72
C GLU A 136 -16.34 18.81 13.62
N VAL A 137 -17.27 17.87 13.54
CA VAL A 137 -18.39 17.78 14.49
C VAL A 137 -17.90 17.35 15.86
N LEU A 138 -17.10 16.27 15.93
CA LEU A 138 -16.53 15.75 17.17
C LEU A 138 -15.77 16.80 17.96
N LYS A 139 -15.00 17.67 17.31
CA LYS A 139 -14.26 18.77 17.94
C LYS A 139 -15.17 19.78 18.66
N LYS A 140 -16.43 19.86 18.30
CA LYS A 140 -17.42 20.80 18.86
C LYS A 140 -18.28 20.18 19.97
N LEU A 141 -18.26 18.85 20.10
CA LEU A 141 -19.03 18.16 21.14
C LEU A 141 -18.44 18.42 22.52
N GLN A 142 -19.31 18.50 23.49
CA GLN A 142 -18.94 18.53 24.90
C GLN A 142 -18.87 17.10 25.44
N PRO A 143 -17.90 16.78 26.31
CA PRO A 143 -17.83 15.47 26.95
C PRO A 143 -19.15 15.15 27.69
N SER A 144 -19.65 13.93 27.55
CA SER A 144 -20.80 13.41 28.29
C SER A 144 -20.42 12.10 28.99
N ASN A 145 -21.00 11.87 30.17
CA ASN A 145 -20.86 10.60 30.88
C ASN A 145 -21.85 9.54 30.37
N ASP A 146 -22.85 9.94 29.57
CA ASP A 146 -23.86 9.06 28.99
C ASP A 146 -23.48 8.68 27.56
N SER A 147 -22.38 7.94 27.38
CA SER A 147 -21.99 7.41 26.09
C SER A 147 -22.48 5.98 25.92
N THR A 148 -23.17 5.71 24.82
CA THR A 148 -23.54 4.34 24.41
C THR A 148 -22.47 3.70 23.51
N LEU A 149 -21.49 4.47 23.06
CA LEU A 149 -20.40 4.01 22.22
C LEU A 149 -19.18 3.69 23.07
N ASP A 150 -18.70 2.45 23.00
CA ASP A 150 -17.42 2.08 23.60
C ASP A 150 -16.27 2.39 22.62
N ILE A 151 -15.58 3.48 22.91
CA ILE A 151 -14.42 3.89 22.11
C ILE A 151 -13.26 2.90 22.24
N HIS A 152 -13.15 2.19 23.38
CA HIS A 152 -12.09 1.20 23.60
C HIS A 152 -12.21 0.04 22.61
N ASP A 153 -13.40 -0.46 22.35
CA ASP A 153 -13.65 -1.53 21.37
C ASP A 153 -13.21 -1.10 19.96
N ILE A 154 -13.52 0.14 19.56
CA ILE A 154 -13.14 0.67 18.23
C ILE A 154 -11.61 0.74 18.11
N ILE A 155 -10.94 1.24 19.15
CA ILE A 155 -9.48 1.36 19.17
C ILE A 155 -8.85 -0.04 19.14
N GLU A 156 -9.32 -0.95 20.00
CA GLU A 156 -8.79 -2.32 20.09
C GLU A 156 -8.95 -3.08 18.78
N ASP A 157 -10.13 -3.05 18.19
CA ASP A 157 -10.40 -3.70 16.91
C ASP A 157 -9.56 -3.10 15.77
N SER A 158 -9.37 -1.77 15.77
CA SER A 158 -8.51 -1.11 14.80
C SER A 158 -7.05 -1.55 14.96
N TRP A 159 -6.55 -1.67 16.20
CA TRP A 159 -5.21 -2.18 16.48
C TRP A 159 -5.06 -3.67 16.12
N LYS A 160 -6.06 -4.49 16.39
CA LYS A 160 -6.07 -5.91 15.97
C LYS A 160 -5.95 -6.00 14.45
N ALA A 161 -6.74 -5.22 13.72
CA ALA A 161 -6.69 -5.19 12.25
C ALA A 161 -5.31 -4.75 11.73
N MET A 162 -4.73 -3.69 12.31
CA MET A 162 -3.39 -3.22 11.92
C MET A 162 -2.29 -4.19 12.31
N SER A 163 -2.47 -4.97 13.38
CA SER A 163 -1.52 -6.01 13.82
C SER A 163 -1.66 -7.31 13.02
N ASP A 164 -2.75 -7.49 12.31
CA ASP A 164 -3.00 -8.60 11.40
C ASP A 164 -2.67 -8.19 9.96
N ASP A 165 -1.39 -8.23 9.64
CA ASP A 165 -0.83 -7.95 8.32
C ASP A 165 -1.23 -6.57 7.74
N LEU A 166 -1.27 -5.54 8.60
CA LEU A 166 -1.57 -4.15 8.22
C LEU A 166 -2.93 -4.01 7.51
N ASN A 167 -3.97 -4.65 8.02
CA ASN A 167 -5.31 -4.66 7.43
C ASN A 167 -6.03 -3.31 7.58
N SER A 168 -5.52 -2.31 6.86
CA SER A 168 -6.03 -0.95 6.87
C SER A 168 -7.51 -0.82 6.46
N PRO A 169 -8.06 -1.60 5.51
CA PRO A 169 -9.48 -1.50 5.19
C PRO A 169 -10.40 -1.83 6.37
N VAL A 170 -10.06 -2.82 7.20
CA VAL A 170 -10.83 -3.14 8.41
C VAL A 170 -10.71 -2.03 9.45
N ALA A 171 -9.50 -1.50 9.68
CA ALA A 171 -9.30 -0.37 10.58
C ALA A 171 -10.11 0.87 10.13
N ILE A 172 -10.12 1.19 8.83
CA ILE A 172 -10.91 2.29 8.27
C ILE A 172 -12.41 2.04 8.44
N ALA A 173 -12.89 0.80 8.27
CA ALA A 173 -14.29 0.46 8.50
C ALA A 173 -14.71 0.77 9.94
N ARG A 174 -13.85 0.44 10.93
CA ARG A 174 -14.11 0.79 12.34
C ARG A 174 -14.20 2.30 12.60
N LEU A 175 -13.41 3.11 11.87
CA LEU A 175 -13.55 4.57 11.95
C LEU A 175 -14.90 5.05 11.42
N PHE A 176 -15.47 4.38 10.43
CA PHE A 176 -16.80 4.70 9.92
C PHE A 176 -17.94 4.27 10.88
N ASP A 177 -17.70 3.25 11.71
CA ASP A 177 -18.66 2.86 12.76
C ASP A 177 -18.73 3.91 13.89
N ALA A 178 -17.68 4.74 14.04
CA ALA A 178 -17.60 5.81 15.04
C ALA A 178 -18.24 7.14 14.58
N VAL A 179 -18.67 7.27 13.32
CA VAL A 179 -19.17 8.51 12.69
C VAL A 179 -20.45 8.23 11.87
#